data_500e920125ba0d684f495a675c2c4426
#
_entry.id   500e920125ba0d684f495a675c2c4426
#
_cell.length_a   1.000
_cell.length_b   1.000
_cell.length_c   1.000
_cell.angle_alpha   90.00
_cell.angle_beta   90.00
_cell.angle_gamma   90.00
#
_symmetry.space_group_name_H-M   'P 1'
#
loop_
_entity.id
_entity.type
_entity.pdbx_description
1 polymer ?
#
loop_
_entity_poly.entity_id
_entity_poly.type
_entity_poly.pdbx_seq_one_letter_code
_entity_poly.pdbx_strand_id
1 'polypeptide(L)'
;MVQPQPAVPQGGGRRGDAFDPSRDPNAPGVPRALGGGQLPMEQSGGMPAGRAAGAPMDLSNGNGGYVQGGYPQGGAQSAAKQPPAAAAGGALTTQPPSQAPRDEFDLGIGYMQRRDYALAEETMRNFAQKYPDNPLTADAQYWLGESFFQRQMYRDAAEAFLAVTSKHEKSGKAPDALLRLGQSLSALKEKEAACAALGEIGRKYPQASSSVKKAVDREQKKLKC
;
A
#
# COMPACT_ATOMS: atom_id res chain seq x y z
N MET A 1 -8.48 -65.70 -27.73
CA MET A 1 -8.45 -64.41 -28.42
C MET A 1 -7.86 -63.37 -27.44
N VAL A 2 -6.58 -63.10 -27.65
CA VAL A 2 -5.82 -62.13 -26.80
C VAL A 2 -5.79 -60.83 -27.55
N GLN A 3 -6.35 -59.79 -26.93
CA GLN A 3 -6.30 -58.43 -27.48
C GLN A 3 -4.93 -57.81 -27.18
N PRO A 4 -4.27 -57.17 -28.13
CA PRO A 4 -3.03 -56.45 -27.89
C PRO A 4 -3.34 -55.05 -27.24
N GLN A 5 -2.62 -54.77 -26.17
CA GLN A 5 -2.61 -53.44 -25.53
C GLN A 5 -1.85 -52.44 -26.40
N PRO A 6 -2.31 -51.19 -26.52
CA PRO A 6 -1.55 -50.15 -27.21
C PRO A 6 -0.36 -49.68 -26.38
N ALA A 7 0.79 -49.65 -27.03
CA ALA A 7 2.04 -49.16 -26.49
C ALA A 7 1.95 -47.67 -26.15
N VAL A 8 2.34 -47.30 -24.92
CA VAL A 8 2.50 -45.91 -24.45
C VAL A 8 3.83 -45.38 -25.02
N PRO A 9 3.85 -44.22 -25.71
CA PRO A 9 5.12 -43.65 -26.13
C PRO A 9 5.81 -43.02 -24.92
N GLN A 10 6.94 -43.61 -24.51
CA GLN A 10 7.92 -42.95 -23.65
C GLN A 10 8.61 -41.85 -24.46
N GLY A 11 8.24 -40.62 -24.22
CA GLY A 11 8.85 -39.43 -24.79
C GLY A 11 8.85 -38.30 -23.78
N GLY A 12 9.48 -38.53 -22.61
CA GLY A 12 9.80 -37.48 -21.65
C GLY A 12 10.93 -36.57 -22.17
N GLY A 13 10.65 -35.75 -23.16
CA GLY A 13 11.51 -34.62 -23.51
C GLY A 13 11.42 -33.61 -22.35
N ARG A 14 12.43 -33.60 -21.46
CA ARG A 14 12.67 -32.48 -20.56
C ARG A 14 12.75 -31.26 -21.46
N ARG A 15 11.85 -30.28 -21.25
CA ARG A 15 12.05 -28.92 -21.76
C ARG A 15 13.38 -28.47 -21.16
N GLY A 16 14.42 -28.42 -22.01
CA GLY A 16 15.68 -27.84 -21.61
C GLY A 16 15.41 -26.38 -21.28
N ASP A 17 15.74 -25.98 -20.06
CA ASP A 17 15.75 -24.60 -19.70
C ASP A 17 16.66 -23.89 -20.72
N ALA A 18 16.20 -22.78 -21.26
CA ALA A 18 16.87 -22.05 -22.33
C ALA A 18 18.24 -21.49 -21.89
N PHE A 19 18.64 -21.74 -20.65
CA PHE A 19 19.87 -21.28 -20.05
C PHE A 19 20.51 -22.35 -19.17
N ASP A 20 21.65 -22.87 -19.61
CA ASP A 20 22.52 -23.74 -18.79
C ASP A 20 23.88 -23.04 -18.65
N PRO A 21 24.18 -22.43 -17.48
CA PRO A 21 25.39 -21.65 -17.25
C PRO A 21 26.68 -22.49 -17.33
N SER A 22 26.59 -23.82 -17.30
CA SER A 22 27.73 -24.72 -17.41
C SER A 22 28.17 -24.96 -18.85
N ARG A 23 27.33 -24.62 -19.84
CA ARG A 23 27.62 -24.83 -21.26
C ARG A 23 28.16 -23.63 -22.00
N ASP A 24 27.77 -22.43 -21.63
CA ASP A 24 28.26 -21.21 -22.25
C ASP A 24 28.22 -20.03 -21.25
N PRO A 25 29.35 -19.70 -20.60
CA PRO A 25 29.42 -18.61 -19.64
C PRO A 25 29.26 -17.21 -20.27
N ASN A 26 29.22 -17.09 -21.59
CA ASN A 26 29.08 -15.83 -22.31
C ASN A 26 27.73 -15.69 -23.04
N ALA A 27 26.78 -16.60 -22.83
CA ALA A 27 25.48 -16.52 -23.47
C ALA A 27 24.73 -15.24 -23.06
N PRO A 28 23.97 -14.60 -23.96
CA PRO A 28 23.17 -13.42 -23.64
C PRO A 28 22.08 -13.83 -22.62
N GLY A 29 22.15 -13.25 -21.41
CA GLY A 29 21.26 -13.56 -20.28
C GLY A 29 21.99 -14.00 -19.01
N VAL A 30 23.30 -14.21 -19.03
CA VAL A 30 24.10 -14.44 -17.82
C VAL A 30 24.06 -13.20 -16.93
N PRO A 31 23.72 -13.31 -15.63
CA PRO A 31 23.83 -12.21 -14.70
C PRO A 31 25.29 -11.73 -14.64
N ARG A 32 25.57 -10.57 -15.18
CA ARG A 32 26.87 -9.90 -15.02
C ARG A 32 26.82 -9.13 -13.71
N ALA A 33 27.82 -9.31 -12.85
CA ALA A 33 28.03 -8.43 -11.72
C ALA A 33 28.11 -7.00 -12.25
N LEU A 34 27.17 -6.16 -11.84
CA LEU A 34 27.19 -4.73 -12.14
C LEU A 34 28.47 -4.18 -11.52
N GLY A 35 29.38 -3.75 -12.40
CA GLY A 35 30.75 -3.42 -12.13
C GLY A 35 30.95 -2.53 -10.91
N GLY A 36 31.64 -3.08 -9.94
CA GLY A 36 32.44 -2.28 -9.03
C GLY A 36 33.57 -1.68 -9.83
N GLY A 37 33.43 -0.41 -10.25
CA GLY A 37 34.53 0.34 -10.83
C GLY A 37 35.65 0.42 -9.80
N GLN A 38 36.78 -0.19 -10.11
CA GLN A 38 38.02 0.04 -9.38
C GLN A 38 38.40 1.49 -9.60
N LEU A 39 38.29 2.31 -8.55
CA LEU A 39 38.94 3.62 -8.52
C LEU A 39 40.44 3.41 -8.43
N PRO A 40 41.28 4.18 -9.15
CA PRO A 40 42.74 4.09 -9.02
C PRO A 40 43.14 4.42 -7.59
N MET A 41 43.88 3.53 -6.95
CA MET A 41 44.55 3.81 -5.69
C MET A 41 45.76 4.72 -5.93
N GLU A 42 45.60 5.98 -5.57
CA GLU A 42 46.79 6.81 -5.33
C GLU A 42 47.40 6.43 -3.95
N GLN A 43 48.60 5.94 -4.04
CA GLN A 43 49.45 5.64 -2.85
C GLN A 43 49.89 6.96 -2.19
N SER A 44 49.48 7.18 -0.96
CA SER A 44 50.34 7.88 0.01
C SER A 44 49.79 7.77 1.44
N GLY A 45 50.60 7.17 2.32
CA GLY A 45 50.83 7.66 3.68
C GLY A 45 49.93 7.13 4.80
N GLY A 46 50.44 6.15 5.55
CA GLY A 46 50.23 6.11 7.01
C GLY A 46 49.00 5.36 7.51
N MET A 47 49.17 4.08 7.79
CA MET A 47 48.24 3.31 8.63
C MET A 47 48.46 3.61 10.12
N PRO A 48 47.38 3.84 10.89
CA PRO A 48 47.34 3.37 12.29
C PRO A 48 46.66 1.99 12.35
N ALA A 49 47.26 1.10 13.10
CA ALA A 49 46.91 -0.29 13.26
C ALA A 49 45.52 -0.50 13.86
N GLY A 50 44.80 -1.50 13.33
CA GLY A 50 43.95 -2.37 14.09
C GLY A 50 42.45 -2.09 14.13
N ARG A 51 41.71 -2.64 13.11
CA ARG A 51 40.40 -3.20 13.38
C ARG A 51 40.16 -4.40 12.46
N ALA A 52 39.72 -5.50 13.07
CA ALA A 52 39.36 -6.71 12.36
C ALA A 52 38.13 -6.48 11.48
N ALA A 53 38.14 -7.02 10.28
CA ALA A 53 37.02 -6.97 9.38
C ALA A 53 35.81 -7.71 9.99
N GLY A 54 34.68 -6.98 10.16
CA GLY A 54 33.45 -7.57 10.68
C GLY A 54 32.93 -7.05 12.02
N ALA A 55 33.57 -6.06 12.64
CA ALA A 55 33.04 -5.47 13.88
C ALA A 55 31.95 -4.44 13.61
N PRO A 56 30.83 -4.46 14.36
CA PRO A 56 29.76 -3.46 14.25
C PRO A 56 30.28 -2.07 14.58
N MET A 57 29.86 -1.05 13.82
CA MET A 57 30.14 0.34 14.13
C MET A 57 29.34 0.78 15.36
N ASP A 58 30.05 1.16 16.43
CA ASP A 58 29.46 1.81 17.59
C ASP A 58 29.37 3.31 17.32
N LEU A 59 28.12 3.82 17.17
CA LEU A 59 27.82 5.22 16.92
C LEU A 59 27.52 6.02 18.18
N SER A 60 27.79 5.47 19.38
CA SER A 60 27.39 6.09 20.64
C SER A 60 28.40 7.06 21.24
N ASN A 61 29.59 7.30 20.64
CA ASN A 61 30.60 8.16 21.23
C ASN A 61 31.08 9.25 20.26
N GLY A 62 30.24 10.28 20.07
CA GLY A 62 30.54 11.53 19.36
C GLY A 62 30.77 12.68 20.33
N ASN A 63 31.80 12.61 21.20
CA ASN A 63 32.24 13.74 21.98
C ASN A 63 33.31 14.53 21.20
N GLY A 64 32.85 15.51 20.41
CA GLY A 64 33.71 16.48 19.72
C GLY A 64 33.59 17.85 20.40
N GLY A 65 34.56 18.17 21.22
CA GLY A 65 34.68 19.46 21.88
C GLY A 65 34.90 20.61 20.90
N TYR A 66 34.21 21.70 21.11
CA TYR A 66 34.51 23.00 20.50
C TYR A 66 34.76 24.06 21.53
N VAL A 67 35.75 24.79 21.15
CA VAL A 67 36.44 25.88 21.82
C VAL A 67 35.48 27.01 22.17
N GLN A 68 35.65 27.47 23.35
CA GLN A 68 35.11 28.59 24.07
C GLN A 68 35.40 29.93 23.34
N GLY A 69 34.38 30.74 23.12
CA GLY A 69 34.49 32.16 22.82
C GLY A 69 33.34 32.87 23.48
N GLY A 70 33.64 33.69 24.48
CA GLY A 70 32.71 34.29 25.40
C GLY A 70 32.09 35.63 24.97
N TYR A 71 31.07 36.01 25.80
CA TYR A 71 30.61 37.32 26.29
C TYR A 71 29.51 38.04 25.47
N PRO A 72 28.76 38.95 26.10
CA PRO A 72 28.30 39.09 27.49
C PRO A 72 26.78 39.21 27.64
N GLN A 73 26.38 39.14 28.87
CA GLN A 73 25.08 39.36 29.48
C GLN A 73 24.48 40.76 29.19
N GLY A 74 23.19 40.82 28.92
CA GLY A 74 22.41 42.04 28.86
C GLY A 74 20.93 41.76 28.60
N GLY A 75 20.10 41.98 29.61
CA GLY A 75 18.70 41.67 29.73
C GLY A 75 17.75 42.40 28.75
N ALA A 76 16.59 41.86 28.69
CA ALA A 76 15.27 42.48 28.76
C ALA A 76 14.23 41.58 28.17
N GLN A 77 13.22 41.33 28.95
CA GLN A 77 11.97 40.63 28.57
C GLN A 77 11.25 41.40 27.46
N SER A 78 10.88 40.72 26.41
CA SER A 78 9.77 41.14 25.57
C SER A 78 9.10 39.89 24.97
N ALA A 79 7.87 39.67 25.40
CA ALA A 79 6.98 38.71 24.86
C ALA A 79 6.70 39.03 23.37
N ALA A 80 7.24 38.23 22.45
CA ALA A 80 6.88 38.30 21.04
C ALA A 80 6.10 37.07 20.68
N LYS A 81 4.87 37.28 20.22
CA LYS A 81 3.97 36.30 19.61
C LYS A 81 4.72 35.46 18.56
N GLN A 82 4.74 34.15 18.74
CA GLN A 82 5.14 33.23 17.69
C GLN A 82 4.14 33.26 16.53
N PRO A 83 4.60 33.43 15.31
CA PRO A 83 3.75 33.19 14.15
C PRO A 83 3.52 31.65 13.99
N PRO A 84 2.40 31.22 13.39
CA PRO A 84 2.12 29.81 13.21
C PRO A 84 3.19 29.20 12.29
N ALA A 85 3.82 28.14 12.77
CA ALA A 85 4.78 27.37 12.01
C ALA A 85 4.11 26.81 10.75
N ALA A 86 4.60 27.27 9.59
CA ALA A 86 4.28 26.67 8.31
C ALA A 86 4.66 25.18 8.33
N ALA A 87 3.76 24.35 7.83
CA ALA A 87 3.91 22.92 7.72
C ALA A 87 5.20 22.56 6.95
N ALA A 88 6.22 22.19 7.69
CA ALA A 88 7.41 21.56 7.12
C ALA A 88 7.04 20.17 6.62
N GLY A 89 7.44 19.89 5.39
CA GLY A 89 7.22 18.64 4.70
C GLY A 89 7.56 17.42 5.56
N GLY A 90 6.67 16.43 5.52
CA GLY A 90 6.76 15.22 6.31
C GLY A 90 8.10 14.50 6.12
N ALA A 91 8.95 14.57 7.12
CA ALA A 91 10.05 13.64 7.26
C ALA A 91 9.43 12.24 7.31
N LEU A 92 9.91 11.35 6.45
CA LEU A 92 9.61 9.93 6.51
C LEU A 92 10.15 9.43 7.86
N THR A 93 9.30 9.42 8.88
CA THR A 93 9.64 8.83 10.16
C THR A 93 9.71 7.32 9.96
N THR A 94 10.89 6.77 10.01
CA THR A 94 11.17 5.33 10.06
C THR A 94 10.81 4.73 11.43
N GLN A 95 9.89 5.35 12.17
CA GLN A 95 9.39 4.79 13.40
C GLN A 95 8.52 3.57 13.05
N PRO A 96 8.78 2.40 13.66
CA PRO A 96 7.92 1.24 13.44
C PRO A 96 6.48 1.66 13.76
N PRO A 97 5.49 1.21 12.98
CA PRO A 97 4.11 1.60 13.19
C PRO A 97 3.75 1.32 14.65
N SER A 98 3.34 2.34 15.37
CA SER A 98 2.82 2.15 16.72
C SER A 98 1.63 1.19 16.59
N GLN A 99 1.37 0.35 17.60
CA GLN A 99 0.24 -0.59 17.55
C GLN A 99 -1.11 0.13 17.77
N ALA A 100 -1.15 1.44 17.59
CA ALA A 100 -2.38 2.19 17.69
C ALA A 100 -3.26 1.93 16.45
N PRO A 101 -4.57 1.72 16.62
CA PRO A 101 -5.49 1.48 15.50
C PRO A 101 -5.40 2.56 14.42
N ARG A 102 -5.20 3.81 14.83
CA ARG A 102 -5.09 4.93 13.89
C ARG A 102 -3.90 4.81 12.96
N ASP A 103 -2.74 4.39 13.48
CA ASP A 103 -1.52 4.30 12.68
C ASP A 103 -1.59 3.14 11.69
N GLU A 104 -2.21 2.01 12.09
CA GLU A 104 -2.46 0.89 11.17
C GLU A 104 -3.43 1.30 10.05
N PHE A 105 -4.46 2.05 10.38
CA PHE A 105 -5.39 2.60 9.37
C PHE A 105 -4.68 3.57 8.41
N ASP A 106 -3.93 4.53 8.95
CA ASP A 106 -3.22 5.54 8.18
C ASP A 106 -2.12 4.90 7.28
N LEU A 107 -1.50 3.80 7.73
CA LEU A 107 -0.62 2.98 6.89
C LEU A 107 -1.36 2.42 5.66
N GLY A 108 -2.54 1.85 5.86
CA GLY A 108 -3.37 1.34 4.77
C GLY A 108 -3.78 2.43 3.78
N ILE A 109 -4.13 3.64 4.28
CA ILE A 109 -4.38 4.82 3.44
C ILE A 109 -3.12 5.20 2.63
N GLY A 110 -1.95 5.15 3.25
CA GLY A 110 -0.67 5.39 2.58
C GLY A 110 -0.42 4.41 1.41
N TYR A 111 -0.78 3.14 1.57
CA TYR A 111 -0.71 2.16 0.47
C TYR A 111 -1.69 2.49 -0.66
N MET A 112 -2.93 2.89 -0.34
CA MET A 112 -3.91 3.33 -1.34
C MET A 112 -3.40 4.52 -2.17
N GLN A 113 -2.79 5.52 -1.52
CA GLN A 113 -2.23 6.70 -2.19
C GLN A 113 -1.09 6.36 -3.14
N ARG A 114 -0.26 5.39 -2.78
CA ARG A 114 0.83 4.87 -3.63
C ARG A 114 0.36 3.88 -4.70
N ARG A 115 -0.93 3.53 -4.71
CA ARG A 115 -1.53 2.52 -5.57
C ARG A 115 -1.02 1.09 -5.30
N ASP A 116 -0.48 0.86 -4.11
CA ASP A 116 -0.07 -0.47 -3.63
C ASP A 116 -1.30 -1.23 -3.10
N TYR A 117 -2.25 -1.48 -4.00
CA TYR A 117 -3.58 -1.98 -3.64
C TYR A 117 -3.57 -3.33 -2.94
N ALA A 118 -2.58 -4.20 -3.23
CA ALA A 118 -2.45 -5.48 -2.54
C ALA A 118 -2.06 -5.30 -1.06
N LEU A 119 -1.14 -4.38 -0.76
CA LEU A 119 -0.75 -4.05 0.62
C LEU A 119 -1.86 -3.30 1.35
N ALA A 120 -2.58 -2.43 0.65
CA ALA A 120 -3.76 -1.75 1.19
C ALA A 120 -4.85 -2.76 1.58
N GLU A 121 -5.14 -3.73 0.70
CA GLU A 121 -6.08 -4.82 0.95
C GLU A 121 -5.73 -5.59 2.22
N GLU A 122 -4.49 -6.07 2.33
CA GLU A 122 -4.02 -6.83 3.48
C GLU A 122 -4.12 -6.00 4.77
N THR A 123 -3.63 -4.75 4.74
CA THR A 123 -3.64 -3.86 5.91
C THR A 123 -5.06 -3.55 6.37
N MET A 124 -5.97 -3.20 5.45
CA MET A 124 -7.35 -2.87 5.79
C MET A 124 -8.16 -4.10 6.24
N ARG A 125 -7.89 -5.27 5.68
CA ARG A 125 -8.48 -6.54 6.13
C ARG A 125 -8.04 -6.86 7.56
N ASN A 126 -6.75 -6.80 7.84
CA ASN A 126 -6.19 -7.04 9.16
C ASN A 126 -6.75 -6.04 10.18
N PHE A 127 -6.85 -4.76 9.81
CA PHE A 127 -7.46 -3.74 10.64
C PHE A 127 -8.90 -4.08 11.01
N ALA A 128 -9.75 -4.40 10.04
CA ALA A 128 -11.15 -4.71 10.27
C ALA A 128 -11.36 -5.97 11.14
N GLN A 129 -10.44 -6.94 11.05
CA GLN A 129 -10.46 -8.15 11.88
C GLN A 129 -9.98 -7.88 13.30
N LYS A 130 -8.91 -7.10 13.46
CA LYS A 130 -8.27 -6.80 14.75
C LYS A 130 -9.08 -5.82 15.59
N TYR A 131 -9.79 -4.89 14.94
CA TYR A 131 -10.52 -3.81 15.59
C TYR A 131 -11.99 -3.72 15.16
N PRO A 132 -12.81 -4.78 15.37
CA PRO A 132 -14.18 -4.85 14.82
C PRO A 132 -15.09 -3.72 15.33
N ASP A 133 -14.88 -3.25 16.55
CA ASP A 133 -15.70 -2.20 17.19
C ASP A 133 -15.09 -0.79 17.10
N ASN A 134 -13.99 -0.63 16.35
CA ASN A 134 -13.36 0.67 16.21
C ASN A 134 -14.19 1.58 15.29
N PRO A 135 -14.30 2.88 15.57
CA PRO A 135 -15.00 3.83 14.70
C PRO A 135 -14.48 3.86 13.24
N LEU A 136 -13.20 3.54 13.03
CA LEU A 136 -12.59 3.49 11.70
C LEU A 136 -12.86 2.19 10.93
N THR A 137 -13.51 1.18 11.55
CA THR A 137 -13.72 -0.13 10.91
C THR A 137 -14.60 -0.02 9.67
N ALA A 138 -15.61 0.83 9.70
CA ALA A 138 -16.45 1.09 8.52
C ALA A 138 -15.63 1.71 7.36
N ASP A 139 -14.73 2.63 7.68
CA ASP A 139 -13.85 3.25 6.71
C ASP A 139 -12.81 2.25 6.19
N ALA A 140 -12.22 1.43 7.08
CA ALA A 140 -11.30 0.35 6.68
C ALA A 140 -11.98 -0.66 5.74
N GLN A 141 -13.21 -1.05 6.04
CA GLN A 141 -14.00 -1.95 5.19
C GLN A 141 -14.30 -1.31 3.82
N TYR A 142 -14.57 0.00 3.78
CA TYR A 142 -14.73 0.74 2.53
C TYR A 142 -13.44 0.74 1.71
N TRP A 143 -12.29 1.04 2.33
CA TRP A 143 -11.00 1.06 1.64
C TRP A 143 -10.53 -0.33 1.21
N LEU A 144 -10.90 -1.36 1.96
CA LEU A 144 -10.73 -2.76 1.53
C LEU A 144 -11.49 -3.02 0.23
N GLY A 145 -12.76 -2.62 0.15
CA GLY A 145 -13.56 -2.70 -1.07
C GLY A 145 -12.96 -1.89 -2.22
N GLU A 146 -12.45 -0.70 -1.94
CA GLU A 146 -11.79 0.14 -2.95
C GLU A 146 -10.51 -0.51 -3.50
N SER A 147 -9.69 -1.14 -2.63
CA SER A 147 -8.48 -1.85 -3.07
C SER A 147 -8.80 -3.04 -3.99
N PHE A 148 -9.83 -3.82 -3.68
CA PHE A 148 -10.35 -4.85 -4.57
C PHE A 148 -10.85 -4.28 -5.91
N PHE A 149 -11.60 -3.18 -5.85
CA PHE A 149 -12.15 -2.53 -7.04
C PHE A 149 -11.05 -2.07 -7.99
N GLN A 150 -10.00 -1.44 -7.46
CA GLN A 150 -8.84 -0.99 -8.25
C GLN A 150 -8.07 -2.14 -8.90
N ARG A 151 -8.08 -3.32 -8.27
CA ARG A 151 -7.51 -4.55 -8.80
C ARG A 151 -8.47 -5.32 -9.71
N GLN A 152 -9.65 -4.77 -10.02
CA GLN A 152 -10.70 -5.38 -10.83
C GLN A 152 -11.28 -6.68 -10.22
N MET A 153 -11.09 -6.91 -8.94
CA MET A 153 -11.69 -8.00 -8.19
C MET A 153 -13.10 -7.59 -7.76
N TYR A 154 -13.99 -7.44 -8.77
CA TYR A 154 -15.29 -6.79 -8.56
C TYR A 154 -16.24 -7.57 -7.67
N ARG A 155 -16.11 -8.90 -7.58
CA ARG A 155 -16.90 -9.73 -6.66
C ARG A 155 -16.53 -9.44 -5.21
N ASP A 156 -15.22 -9.51 -4.90
CA ASP A 156 -14.71 -9.24 -3.55
C ASP A 156 -14.98 -7.77 -3.15
N ALA A 157 -14.87 -6.85 -4.11
CA ALA A 157 -15.23 -5.44 -3.92
C ALA A 157 -16.71 -5.30 -3.55
N ALA A 158 -17.62 -5.97 -4.28
CA ALA A 158 -19.04 -5.93 -3.99
C ALA A 158 -19.35 -6.48 -2.59
N GLU A 159 -18.73 -7.58 -2.19
CA GLU A 159 -18.90 -8.16 -0.84
C GLU A 159 -18.40 -7.20 0.26
N ALA A 160 -17.23 -6.57 0.05
CA ALA A 160 -16.70 -5.60 1.00
C ALA A 160 -17.61 -4.36 1.15
N PHE A 161 -18.10 -3.80 0.04
CA PHE A 161 -19.02 -2.67 0.07
C PHE A 161 -20.38 -3.03 0.64
N LEU A 162 -20.89 -4.24 0.36
CA LEU A 162 -22.11 -4.75 0.97
C LEU A 162 -21.96 -4.86 2.49
N ALA A 163 -20.81 -5.29 2.98
CA ALA A 163 -20.55 -5.35 4.41
C ALA A 163 -20.63 -3.97 5.08
N VAL A 164 -20.14 -2.89 4.43
CA VAL A 164 -20.29 -1.51 4.94
C VAL A 164 -21.78 -1.14 5.01
N THR A 165 -22.54 -1.38 3.95
CA THR A 165 -23.95 -0.96 3.86
C THR A 165 -24.90 -1.77 4.72
N SER A 166 -24.49 -2.98 5.16
CA SER A 166 -25.29 -3.86 6.02
C SER A 166 -24.90 -3.77 7.51
N LYS A 167 -23.60 -3.73 7.82
CA LYS A 167 -23.11 -3.72 9.20
C LYS A 167 -22.86 -2.30 9.75
N HIS A 168 -22.57 -1.35 8.85
CA HIS A 168 -22.21 0.03 9.18
C HIS A 168 -23.07 1.04 8.43
N GLU A 169 -24.38 0.79 8.31
CA GLU A 169 -25.30 1.60 7.52
C GLU A 169 -25.38 3.08 7.93
N LYS A 170 -25.01 3.39 9.19
CA LYS A 170 -24.96 4.77 9.71
C LYS A 170 -23.62 5.45 9.51
N SER A 171 -22.63 4.74 8.95
CA SER A 171 -21.33 5.32 8.64
C SER A 171 -21.44 6.39 7.55
N GLY A 172 -20.62 7.44 7.67
CA GLY A 172 -20.48 8.45 6.62
C GLY A 172 -20.03 7.86 5.26
N LYS A 173 -19.41 6.66 5.26
CA LYS A 173 -19.01 5.94 4.05
C LYS A 173 -20.11 5.09 3.41
N ALA A 174 -21.22 4.86 4.10
CA ALA A 174 -22.27 3.98 3.60
C ALA A 174 -22.88 4.40 2.25
N PRO A 175 -23.18 5.69 1.98
CA PRO A 175 -23.65 6.09 0.66
C PRO A 175 -22.61 5.92 -0.45
N ASP A 176 -21.34 6.19 -0.17
CA ASP A 176 -20.24 5.94 -1.12
C ASP A 176 -20.05 4.43 -1.36
N ALA A 177 -20.12 3.62 -0.31
CA ALA A 177 -20.04 2.16 -0.43
C ALA A 177 -21.18 1.59 -1.27
N LEU A 178 -22.40 2.09 -1.11
CA LEU A 178 -23.55 1.64 -1.91
C LEU A 178 -23.41 2.02 -3.39
N LEU A 179 -22.86 3.21 -3.69
CA LEU A 179 -22.49 3.61 -5.05
C LEU A 179 -21.44 2.66 -5.64
N ARG A 180 -20.37 2.36 -4.88
CA ARG A 180 -19.31 1.44 -5.31
C ARG A 180 -19.80 0.00 -5.48
N LEU A 181 -20.73 -0.43 -4.63
CA LEU A 181 -21.42 -1.71 -4.80
C LEU A 181 -22.14 -1.76 -6.16
N GLY A 182 -22.93 -0.74 -6.48
CA GLY A 182 -23.60 -0.64 -7.78
C GLY A 182 -22.63 -0.66 -8.96
N GLN A 183 -21.48 0.03 -8.83
CA GLN A 183 -20.43 0.03 -9.85
C GLN A 183 -19.74 -1.34 -9.99
N SER A 184 -19.51 -2.05 -8.89
CA SER A 184 -18.93 -3.39 -8.89
C SER A 184 -19.87 -4.40 -9.57
N LEU A 185 -21.16 -4.36 -9.23
CA LEU A 185 -22.20 -5.19 -9.86
C LEU A 185 -22.33 -4.88 -11.37
N SER A 186 -22.24 -3.61 -11.74
CA SER A 186 -22.21 -3.20 -13.15
C SER A 186 -21.03 -3.78 -13.91
N ALA A 187 -19.83 -3.79 -13.28
CA ALA A 187 -18.63 -4.39 -13.87
C ALA A 187 -18.76 -5.92 -14.03
N LEU A 188 -19.49 -6.57 -13.12
CA LEU A 188 -19.84 -8.01 -13.19
C LEU A 188 -20.95 -8.29 -14.21
N LYS A 189 -21.51 -7.25 -14.87
CA LYS A 189 -22.64 -7.33 -15.79
C LYS A 189 -23.98 -7.70 -15.12
N GLU A 190 -24.07 -7.60 -13.81
CA GLU A 190 -25.26 -7.83 -13.01
C GLU A 190 -26.11 -6.53 -12.98
N LYS A 191 -26.74 -6.21 -14.13
CA LYS A 191 -27.39 -4.93 -14.35
C LYS A 191 -28.54 -4.67 -13.39
N GLU A 192 -29.42 -5.64 -13.18
CA GLU A 192 -30.59 -5.53 -12.33
C GLU A 192 -30.18 -5.24 -10.87
N ALA A 193 -29.19 -5.99 -10.37
CA ALA A 193 -28.65 -5.79 -9.03
C ALA A 193 -27.95 -4.42 -8.90
N ALA A 194 -27.21 -3.99 -9.92
CA ALA A 194 -26.58 -2.69 -9.95
C ALA A 194 -27.61 -1.56 -9.91
N CYS A 195 -28.68 -1.65 -10.70
CA CYS A 195 -29.77 -0.67 -10.70
C CYS A 195 -30.48 -0.61 -9.34
N ALA A 196 -30.72 -1.76 -8.73
CA ALA A 196 -31.31 -1.84 -7.40
C ALA A 196 -30.42 -1.16 -6.35
N ALA A 197 -29.13 -1.48 -6.32
CA ALA A 197 -28.18 -0.86 -5.37
C ALA A 197 -28.10 0.66 -5.56
N LEU A 198 -28.03 1.16 -6.80
CA LEU A 198 -28.00 2.59 -7.08
C LEU A 198 -29.31 3.30 -6.69
N GLY A 199 -30.46 2.64 -6.88
CA GLY A 199 -31.77 3.18 -6.48
C GLY A 199 -31.94 3.31 -4.97
N GLU A 200 -31.34 2.41 -4.19
CA GLU A 200 -31.36 2.44 -2.74
C GLU A 200 -30.70 3.69 -2.14
N ILE A 201 -29.76 4.32 -2.84
CA ILE A 201 -29.03 5.48 -2.32
C ILE A 201 -29.97 6.65 -2.05
N GLY A 202 -30.86 6.96 -2.98
CA GLY A 202 -31.84 8.03 -2.79
C GLY A 202 -32.82 7.76 -1.65
N ARG A 203 -33.16 6.49 -1.44
CA ARG A 203 -34.10 6.04 -0.42
C ARG A 203 -33.47 6.01 0.98
N LYS A 204 -32.29 5.38 1.11
CA LYS A 204 -31.65 5.19 2.41
C LYS A 204 -30.83 6.40 2.85
N TYR A 205 -30.24 7.12 1.88
CA TYR A 205 -29.30 8.21 2.15
C TYR A 205 -29.73 9.51 1.45
N PRO A 206 -30.89 10.08 1.78
CA PRO A 206 -31.38 11.32 1.15
C PRO A 206 -30.41 12.50 1.35
N GLN A 207 -29.59 12.44 2.42
CA GLN A 207 -28.56 13.42 2.74
C GLN A 207 -27.18 13.12 2.11
N ALA A 208 -27.08 12.10 1.21
CA ALA A 208 -25.85 11.85 0.50
C ALA A 208 -25.35 13.08 -0.24
N SER A 209 -24.02 13.21 -0.33
CA SER A 209 -23.38 14.36 -0.98
C SER A 209 -23.86 14.54 -2.44
N SER A 210 -23.82 15.77 -2.91
CA SER A 210 -24.18 16.08 -4.31
C SER A 210 -23.30 15.33 -5.32
N SER A 211 -22.05 15.04 -4.94
CA SER A 211 -21.13 14.24 -5.76
C SER A 211 -21.61 12.81 -5.91
N VAL A 212 -22.04 12.16 -4.83
CA VAL A 212 -22.62 10.81 -4.85
C VAL A 212 -23.88 10.80 -5.69
N LYS A 213 -24.83 11.73 -5.47
CA LYS A 213 -26.07 11.82 -6.25
C LYS A 213 -25.82 11.95 -7.75
N LYS A 214 -24.91 12.85 -8.14
CA LYS A 214 -24.51 13.02 -9.55
C LYS A 214 -23.86 11.77 -10.13
N ALA A 215 -23.08 11.03 -9.32
CA ALA A 215 -22.48 9.77 -9.76
C ALA A 215 -23.54 8.69 -9.95
N VAL A 216 -24.53 8.59 -9.05
CA VAL A 216 -25.68 7.69 -9.19
C VAL A 216 -26.43 7.95 -10.49
N ASP A 217 -26.81 9.21 -10.75
CA ASP A 217 -27.54 9.59 -11.96
C ASP A 217 -26.77 9.20 -13.24
N ARG A 218 -25.45 9.37 -13.23
CA ARG A 218 -24.59 9.01 -14.35
C ARG A 218 -24.54 7.50 -14.56
N GLU A 219 -24.37 6.72 -13.49
CA GLU A 219 -24.33 5.26 -13.60
C GLU A 219 -25.68 4.68 -14.01
N GLN A 220 -26.79 5.19 -13.45
CA GLN A 220 -28.14 4.76 -13.84
C GLN A 220 -28.43 5.05 -15.30
N LYS A 221 -28.05 6.23 -15.81
CA LYS A 221 -28.18 6.57 -17.25
C LYS A 221 -27.36 5.62 -18.12
N LYS A 222 -26.12 5.31 -17.73
CA LYS A 222 -25.22 4.38 -18.44
C LYS A 222 -25.81 2.97 -18.51
N LEU A 223 -26.40 2.51 -17.42
CA LEU A 223 -27.01 1.19 -17.29
C LEU A 223 -28.41 1.13 -17.89
N LYS A 224 -29.03 2.29 -18.19
CA LYS A 224 -30.43 2.41 -18.60
C LYS A 224 -31.35 1.78 -17.54
N CYS A 225 -31.11 2.12 -16.26
CA CYS A 225 -32.05 1.85 -15.21
C CYS A 225 -33.27 2.76 -15.43
#